data_7b0a8ff6ab6984bdb4e983a86bdabd7d
#
_entry.id   7b0a8ff6ab6984bdb4e983a86bdabd7d
#
_cell.length_a   1.000
_cell.length_b   1.000
_cell.length_c   1.000
_cell.angle_alpha   90.00
_cell.angle_beta   90.00
_cell.angle_gamma   90.00
#
_symmetry.space_group_name_H-M   'P 1'
#
loop_
_entity.id
_entity.type
_entity.pdbx_description
1 polymer ?
#
loop_
_entity_poly.entity_id
_entity_poly.type
_entity_poly.pdbx_seq_one_letter_code
_entity_poly.pdbx_strand_id
1 'polypeptide(L)'
;LVGSEMCIRDRGRTTPRQRIDALLDKGSFVEMGRLAKMPGNPDNPYGDGVVTGHGTIDGRPVVVYAHDNTVFGGSVGEAFGKKVCAAMDLAIKIGCPVIGINDSGGARVQDAVTSLAMYSEIGRRQYPLSGLSPQISIMLGKCAGGAVYAPVTTDFVVATKDSYMFVTGPDVIRSVTGEDITIEELGSAEKQMEYGNVNYVAEDEYEAFAYVRRLLSFLPTSANDPAPLGRTGLEPEVTDSDLS
;
A
#
# COMPACT_ATOMS: atom_id res chain seq x y z
N LEU A 1 13.18 -16.65 -11.07
CA LEU A 1 11.83 -16.10 -11.01
C LEU A 1 10.75 -17.17 -10.75
N VAL A 2 10.82 -18.34 -11.40
CA VAL A 2 9.84 -19.42 -11.23
C VAL A 2 9.84 -20.02 -9.82
N GLY A 3 10.98 -20.07 -9.13
CA GLY A 3 11.10 -20.62 -7.77
C GLY A 3 10.47 -19.72 -6.70
N SER A 4 10.50 -18.39 -6.87
CA SER A 4 9.93 -17.44 -5.92
C SER A 4 8.42 -17.36 -5.99
N GLU A 5 7.83 -17.40 -7.18
CA GLU A 5 6.38 -17.46 -7.38
C GLU A 5 5.75 -18.75 -6.83
N MET A 6 6.49 -19.88 -6.92
CA MET A 6 6.07 -21.16 -6.33
C MET A 6 6.02 -21.09 -4.80
N CYS A 7 7.00 -20.43 -4.14
CA CYS A 7 7.00 -20.24 -2.71
C CYS A 7 5.82 -19.38 -2.17
N ILE A 8 5.34 -18.41 -2.96
CA ILE A 8 4.16 -17.62 -2.60
C ILE A 8 2.90 -18.48 -2.64
N ARG A 9 2.71 -19.25 -3.74
CA ARG A 9 1.56 -20.12 -3.92
C ARG A 9 1.48 -21.23 -2.87
N ASP A 10 2.60 -21.81 -2.48
CA ASP A 10 2.69 -22.84 -1.43
C ASP A 10 2.25 -22.33 -0.05
N ARG A 11 2.25 -21.00 0.16
CA ARG A 11 1.75 -20.34 1.38
C ARG A 11 0.34 -19.77 1.24
N GLY A 12 -0.37 -20.05 0.14
CA GLY A 12 -1.72 -19.54 -0.12
C GLY A 12 -1.81 -18.04 -0.40
N ARG A 13 -0.66 -17.36 -0.65
CA ARG A 13 -0.60 -15.92 -0.96
C ARG A 13 -0.55 -15.66 -2.46
N THR A 14 -1.04 -14.50 -2.86
CA THR A 14 -0.99 -14.04 -4.25
C THR A 14 0.29 -13.27 -4.57
N THR A 15 0.72 -13.29 -5.83
CA THR A 15 1.85 -12.50 -6.29
C THR A 15 1.49 -11.01 -6.40
N PRO A 16 2.47 -10.07 -6.38
CA PRO A 16 2.18 -8.64 -6.55
C PRO A 16 1.37 -8.31 -7.79
N ARG A 17 1.64 -9.00 -8.93
CA ARG A 17 0.87 -8.78 -10.16
C ARG A 17 -0.56 -9.29 -10.05
N GLN A 18 -0.77 -10.45 -9.41
CA GLN A 18 -2.11 -10.97 -9.14
C GLN A 18 -2.91 -10.03 -8.21
N ARG A 19 -2.24 -9.44 -7.20
CA ARG A 19 -2.83 -8.43 -6.31
C ARG A 19 -3.28 -7.19 -7.09
N ILE A 20 -2.42 -6.69 -7.97
CA ILE A 20 -2.74 -5.55 -8.83
C ILE A 20 -3.88 -5.90 -9.80
N ASP A 21 -3.83 -7.07 -10.43
CA ASP A 21 -4.89 -7.52 -11.35
C ASP A 21 -6.25 -7.73 -10.66
N ALA A 22 -6.24 -8.11 -9.37
CA ALA A 22 -7.46 -8.24 -8.57
C ALA A 22 -8.04 -6.88 -8.12
N LEU A 23 -7.17 -5.90 -7.90
CA LEU A 23 -7.56 -4.56 -7.47
C LEU A 23 -8.09 -3.71 -8.64
N LEU A 24 -7.42 -3.75 -9.78
CA LEU A 24 -7.69 -2.89 -10.94
C LEU A 24 -8.76 -3.46 -11.88
N ASP A 25 -9.23 -2.63 -12.78
CA ASP A 25 -10.10 -3.08 -13.88
C ASP A 25 -9.32 -4.02 -14.80
N LYS A 26 -9.97 -5.08 -15.25
CA LYS A 26 -9.36 -6.12 -16.05
C LYS A 26 -8.66 -5.57 -17.29
N GLY A 27 -7.34 -5.84 -17.40
CA GLY A 27 -6.53 -5.45 -18.56
C GLY A 27 -6.14 -3.98 -18.60
N SER A 28 -6.42 -3.18 -17.55
CA SER A 28 -6.07 -1.78 -17.49
C SER A 28 -4.63 -1.53 -17.04
N PHE A 29 -3.98 -2.51 -16.40
CA PHE A 29 -2.67 -2.33 -15.80
C PHE A 29 -1.56 -2.13 -16.84
N VAL A 30 -0.81 -1.04 -16.68
CA VAL A 30 0.42 -0.75 -17.42
C VAL A 30 1.58 -0.67 -16.44
N GLU A 31 2.47 -1.68 -16.50
CA GLU A 31 3.62 -1.79 -15.60
C GLU A 31 4.72 -0.80 -15.98
N MET A 32 5.25 -0.07 -14.98
CA MET A 32 6.36 0.86 -15.11
C MET A 32 7.63 0.30 -14.46
N GLY A 33 8.78 0.56 -15.06
CA GLY A 33 10.08 0.20 -14.46
C GLY A 33 10.33 -1.31 -14.30
N ARG A 34 9.67 -2.16 -15.07
CA ARG A 34 9.78 -3.63 -14.99
C ARG A 34 11.21 -4.15 -15.07
N LEU A 35 12.06 -3.52 -15.88
CA LEU A 35 13.45 -3.92 -16.12
C LEU A 35 14.45 -3.24 -15.17
N ALA A 36 13.99 -2.38 -14.26
CA ALA A 36 14.85 -1.80 -13.26
C ALA A 36 15.34 -2.89 -12.28
N LYS A 37 16.59 -2.78 -11.87
CA LYS A 37 17.19 -3.67 -10.86
C LYS A 37 18.26 -2.93 -10.07
N MET A 38 18.60 -3.44 -8.90
CA MET A 38 19.69 -2.95 -8.08
C MET A 38 21.01 -3.03 -8.89
N PRO A 39 21.80 -1.94 -8.96
CA PRO A 39 23.08 -1.96 -9.64
C PRO A 39 24.11 -2.84 -8.92
N GLY A 40 25.22 -3.10 -9.57
CA GLY A 40 26.40 -3.77 -8.98
C GLY A 40 26.51 -5.28 -9.23
N ASN A 41 25.42 -6.02 -9.34
CA ASN A 41 25.44 -7.45 -9.67
C ASN A 41 24.50 -7.74 -10.85
N PRO A 42 25.01 -8.33 -11.95
CA PRO A 42 24.17 -8.71 -13.10
C PRO A 42 23.08 -9.73 -12.77
N ASP A 43 23.26 -10.52 -11.71
CA ASP A 43 22.28 -11.54 -11.26
C ASP A 43 21.18 -10.97 -10.36
N ASN A 44 21.22 -9.70 -10.01
CA ASN A 44 20.14 -9.05 -9.23
C ASN A 44 18.82 -9.17 -9.97
N PRO A 45 17.72 -9.50 -9.26
CA PRO A 45 16.42 -9.70 -9.87
C PRO A 45 15.86 -8.41 -10.47
N TYR A 46 15.19 -8.53 -11.62
CA TYR A 46 14.43 -7.44 -12.19
C TYR A 46 13.25 -7.07 -11.30
N GLY A 47 12.88 -5.79 -11.30
CA GLY A 47 11.78 -5.26 -10.50
C GLY A 47 12.18 -4.81 -9.10
N ASP A 48 13.30 -5.28 -8.57
CA ASP A 48 13.90 -4.90 -7.28
C ASP A 48 12.94 -4.98 -6.07
N GLY A 49 12.01 -5.94 -6.08
CA GLY A 49 11.10 -6.18 -4.95
C GLY A 49 9.83 -5.31 -4.96
N VAL A 50 9.53 -4.60 -6.06
CA VAL A 50 8.28 -3.88 -6.22
C VAL A 50 7.77 -3.89 -7.65
N VAL A 51 6.48 -4.07 -7.83
CA VAL A 51 5.76 -3.86 -9.09
C VAL A 51 5.08 -2.49 -9.01
N THR A 52 5.30 -1.63 -9.99
CA THR A 52 4.75 -0.27 -10.03
C THR A 52 4.09 -0.02 -11.38
N GLY A 53 3.05 0.77 -11.41
CA GLY A 53 2.38 1.14 -12.64
C GLY A 53 1.12 1.95 -12.42
N HIS A 54 0.29 2.00 -13.43
CA HIS A 54 -1.00 2.65 -13.39
C HIS A 54 -2.07 1.79 -14.07
N GLY A 55 -3.31 2.09 -13.78
CA GLY A 55 -4.46 1.46 -14.40
C GLY A 55 -5.72 2.21 -14.05
N THR A 56 -6.86 1.52 -14.06
CA THR A 56 -8.14 2.13 -13.69
C THR A 56 -8.86 1.31 -12.61
N ILE A 57 -9.70 1.99 -11.83
CA ILE A 57 -10.71 1.42 -10.95
C ILE A 57 -12.04 2.09 -11.32
N ASP A 58 -13.00 1.28 -11.78
CA ASP A 58 -14.28 1.75 -12.28
C ASP A 58 -14.13 2.86 -13.35
N GLY A 59 -13.16 2.66 -14.26
CA GLY A 59 -12.82 3.57 -15.34
C GLY A 59 -12.00 4.80 -14.94
N ARG A 60 -11.75 5.04 -13.64
CA ARG A 60 -10.99 6.20 -13.15
C ARG A 60 -9.51 5.85 -13.01
N PRO A 61 -8.60 6.74 -13.41
CA PRO A 61 -7.17 6.48 -13.33
C PRO A 61 -6.70 6.38 -11.87
N VAL A 62 -5.80 5.42 -11.63
CA VAL A 62 -5.08 5.26 -10.36
C VAL A 62 -3.64 4.86 -10.63
N VAL A 63 -2.74 5.23 -9.73
CA VAL A 63 -1.38 4.74 -9.68
C VAL A 63 -1.28 3.70 -8.57
N VAL A 64 -0.56 2.60 -8.82
CA VAL A 64 -0.42 1.50 -7.88
C VAL A 64 1.03 1.05 -7.78
N TYR A 65 1.45 0.67 -6.57
CA TYR A 65 2.65 -0.11 -6.34
C TYR A 65 2.35 -1.27 -5.39
N ALA A 66 3.01 -2.42 -5.62
CA ALA A 66 2.85 -3.61 -4.79
C ALA A 66 4.21 -4.22 -4.47
N HIS A 67 4.47 -4.45 -3.19
CA HIS A 67 5.71 -5.06 -2.73
C HIS A 67 5.77 -6.54 -3.11
N ASP A 68 6.94 -6.99 -3.51
CA ASP A 68 7.27 -8.40 -3.72
C ASP A 68 8.16 -8.90 -2.59
N ASN A 69 7.54 -9.49 -1.58
CA ASN A 69 8.24 -10.01 -0.42
C ASN A 69 9.23 -11.15 -0.75
N THR A 70 9.09 -11.80 -1.92
CA THR A 70 10.03 -12.85 -2.36
C THR A 70 11.35 -12.31 -2.86
N VAL A 71 11.41 -11.01 -3.16
CA VAL A 71 12.61 -10.33 -3.62
C VAL A 71 13.11 -9.42 -2.51
N PHE A 72 14.24 -9.75 -1.90
CA PHE A 72 14.84 -9.04 -0.77
C PHE A 72 13.89 -8.77 0.41
N GLY A 73 12.89 -9.66 0.63
CA GLY A 73 11.88 -9.48 1.68
C GLY A 73 11.00 -8.24 1.47
N GLY A 74 10.81 -7.77 0.23
CA GLY A 74 10.08 -6.53 -0.07
C GLY A 74 10.74 -5.26 0.48
N SER A 75 12.03 -5.35 0.89
CA SER A 75 12.73 -4.22 1.50
C SER A 75 13.05 -3.12 0.48
N VAL A 76 12.96 -1.87 0.94
CA VAL A 76 13.17 -0.69 0.11
C VAL A 76 14.66 -0.46 -0.11
N GLY A 77 15.10 -0.57 -1.35
CA GLY A 77 16.41 -0.19 -1.84
C GLY A 77 16.34 0.96 -2.84
N GLU A 78 17.48 1.30 -3.46
CA GLU A 78 17.58 2.44 -4.37
C GLU A 78 16.67 2.27 -5.61
N ALA A 79 16.77 1.14 -6.33
CA ALA A 79 15.98 0.92 -7.53
C ALA A 79 14.49 0.77 -7.20
N PHE A 80 14.14 0.11 -6.09
CA PHE A 80 12.80 0.06 -5.55
C PHE A 80 12.22 1.46 -5.34
N GLY A 81 12.92 2.29 -4.53
CA GLY A 81 12.46 3.64 -4.21
C GLY A 81 12.31 4.52 -5.43
N LYS A 82 13.24 4.48 -6.38
CA LYS A 82 13.15 5.21 -7.65
C LYS A 82 11.92 4.83 -8.46
N LYS A 83 11.54 3.55 -8.49
CA LYS A 83 10.32 3.08 -9.17
C LYS A 83 9.06 3.64 -8.51
N VAL A 84 8.95 3.53 -7.18
CA VAL A 84 7.81 4.07 -6.43
C VAL A 84 7.73 5.58 -6.62
N CYS A 85 8.85 6.30 -6.51
CA CYS A 85 8.92 7.74 -6.75
C CYS A 85 8.45 8.13 -8.16
N ALA A 86 8.87 7.42 -9.20
CA ALA A 86 8.43 7.68 -10.57
C ALA A 86 6.92 7.45 -10.75
N ALA A 87 6.36 6.44 -10.11
CA ALA A 87 4.92 6.20 -10.10
C ALA A 87 4.16 7.32 -9.38
N MET A 88 4.64 7.76 -8.21
CA MET A 88 4.05 8.89 -7.48
C MET A 88 4.17 10.22 -8.24
N ASP A 89 5.29 10.46 -8.92
CA ASP A 89 5.46 11.65 -9.78
C ASP A 89 4.42 11.65 -10.91
N LEU A 90 4.08 10.48 -11.46
CA LEU A 90 3.00 10.34 -12.44
C LEU A 90 1.64 10.69 -11.81
N ALA A 91 1.36 10.18 -10.61
CA ALA A 91 0.11 10.47 -9.90
C ALA A 91 -0.05 11.98 -9.61
N ILE A 92 1.01 12.64 -9.15
CA ILE A 92 1.02 14.11 -8.94
C ILE A 92 0.71 14.84 -10.24
N LYS A 93 1.31 14.41 -11.35
CA LYS A 93 1.14 15.05 -12.66
C LYS A 93 -0.28 14.88 -13.23
N ILE A 94 -0.89 13.72 -13.01
CA ILE A 94 -2.24 13.40 -13.52
C ILE A 94 -3.31 13.92 -12.56
N GLY A 95 -3.04 13.98 -11.26
CA GLY A 95 -4.02 14.24 -10.21
C GLY A 95 -4.91 13.02 -9.99
N CYS A 96 -4.33 11.87 -9.64
CA CYS A 96 -5.10 10.63 -9.43
C CYS A 96 -4.66 9.91 -8.14
N PRO A 97 -5.51 9.04 -7.57
CA PRO A 97 -5.21 8.31 -6.36
C PRO A 97 -3.94 7.46 -6.48
N VAL A 98 -3.22 7.33 -5.34
CA VAL A 98 -2.08 6.41 -5.18
C VAL A 98 -2.46 5.29 -4.21
N ILE A 99 -2.28 4.05 -4.64
CA ILE A 99 -2.56 2.87 -3.83
C ILE A 99 -1.28 2.07 -3.63
N GLY A 100 -0.86 1.90 -2.37
CA GLY A 100 0.27 1.07 -2.00
C GLY A 100 -0.19 -0.26 -1.42
N ILE A 101 0.26 -1.38 -2.00
CA ILE A 101 0.06 -2.73 -1.46
C ILE A 101 1.35 -3.14 -0.76
N ASN A 102 1.31 -3.18 0.57
CA ASN A 102 2.48 -3.24 1.43
C ASN A 102 2.67 -4.64 2.03
N ASP A 103 3.88 -5.19 1.88
CA ASP A 103 4.36 -6.44 2.48
C ASP A 103 5.89 -6.39 2.50
N SER A 104 6.49 -5.82 3.57
CA SER A 104 7.89 -5.38 3.54
C SER A 104 8.59 -5.52 4.88
N GLY A 105 9.82 -6.03 4.82
CA GLY A 105 10.73 -6.06 5.97
C GLY A 105 11.34 -4.70 6.37
N GLY A 106 11.03 -3.62 5.64
CA GLY A 106 11.56 -2.29 5.96
C GLY A 106 12.72 -1.85 5.07
N ALA A 107 13.68 -1.17 5.65
CA ALA A 107 14.86 -0.68 4.93
C ALA A 107 15.77 -1.83 4.49
N ARG A 108 16.28 -1.78 3.27
CA ARG A 108 17.31 -2.72 2.78
C ARG A 108 18.65 -2.35 3.41
N VAL A 109 19.07 -3.13 4.42
CA VAL A 109 20.27 -2.85 5.21
C VAL A 109 21.52 -2.82 4.32
N GLN A 110 21.58 -3.65 3.27
CA GLN A 110 22.70 -3.71 2.32
C GLN A 110 22.87 -2.41 1.51
N ASP A 111 21.79 -1.65 1.30
CA ASP A 111 21.80 -0.36 0.60
C ASP A 111 22.12 0.81 1.56
N ALA A 112 22.26 0.54 2.87
CA ALA A 112 22.64 1.50 3.90
C ALA A 112 21.86 2.83 3.81
N VAL A 113 22.57 3.96 3.76
CA VAL A 113 22.00 5.31 3.73
C VAL A 113 21.09 5.54 2.52
N THR A 114 21.35 4.89 1.38
CA THR A 114 20.54 5.04 0.16
C THR A 114 19.13 4.52 0.38
N SER A 115 18.95 3.41 1.12
CA SER A 115 17.63 2.92 1.51
C SER A 115 16.84 3.96 2.31
N LEU A 116 17.48 4.59 3.31
CA LEU A 116 16.84 5.64 4.11
C LEU A 116 16.50 6.87 3.28
N ALA A 117 17.38 7.25 2.35
CA ALA A 117 17.12 8.35 1.41
C ALA A 117 15.86 8.08 0.56
N MET A 118 15.62 6.83 0.16
CA MET A 118 14.42 6.48 -0.62
C MET A 118 13.13 6.61 0.19
N TYR A 119 13.13 6.29 1.48
CA TYR A 119 11.97 6.58 2.34
C TYR A 119 11.68 8.08 2.42
N SER A 120 12.72 8.91 2.54
CA SER A 120 12.56 10.37 2.53
C SER A 120 12.02 10.87 1.19
N GLU A 121 12.49 10.30 0.07
CA GLU A 121 12.01 10.66 -1.28
C GLU A 121 10.55 10.24 -1.52
N ILE A 122 10.11 9.10 -0.98
CA ILE A 122 8.70 8.69 -1.00
C ILE A 122 7.85 9.67 -0.17
N GLY A 123 8.27 9.97 1.06
CA GLY A 123 7.58 10.93 1.94
C GLY A 123 7.50 12.33 1.33
N ARG A 124 8.56 12.78 0.66
CA ARG A 124 8.56 14.06 -0.07
C ARG A 124 7.49 14.14 -1.16
N ARG A 125 7.10 13.00 -1.76
CA ARG A 125 6.03 12.93 -2.77
C ARG A 125 4.64 12.76 -2.15
N GLN A 126 4.55 12.20 -0.96
CA GLN A 126 3.28 12.14 -0.24
C GLN A 126 2.78 13.54 0.15
N TYR A 127 3.68 14.47 0.45
CA TYR A 127 3.33 15.83 0.83
C TYR A 127 2.49 16.58 -0.23
N PRO A 128 2.90 16.69 -1.51
CA PRO A 128 2.08 17.36 -2.54
C PRO A 128 0.82 16.56 -2.93
N LEU A 129 0.77 15.25 -2.66
CA LEU A 129 -0.43 14.44 -2.87
C LEU A 129 -1.45 14.63 -1.75
N SER A 130 -1.01 14.97 -0.54
CA SER A 130 -1.88 15.21 0.61
C SER A 130 -2.85 16.37 0.31
N GLY A 131 -4.15 16.09 0.41
CA GLY A 131 -5.21 17.04 0.06
C GLY A 131 -5.41 17.27 -1.44
N LEU A 132 -4.57 16.69 -2.30
CA LEU A 132 -4.75 16.73 -3.76
C LEU A 132 -5.47 15.48 -4.28
N SER A 133 -4.98 14.31 -3.95
CA SER A 133 -5.51 13.03 -4.45
C SER A 133 -5.48 11.98 -3.33
N PRO A 134 -6.46 11.08 -3.25
CA PRO A 134 -6.49 10.03 -2.23
C PRO A 134 -5.23 9.18 -2.24
N GLN A 135 -4.65 8.97 -1.07
CA GLN A 135 -3.54 8.08 -0.81
C GLN A 135 -4.02 6.93 0.07
N ILE A 136 -3.92 5.69 -0.41
CA ILE A 136 -4.45 4.51 0.26
C ILE A 136 -3.35 3.48 0.42
N SER A 137 -3.17 2.95 1.64
CA SER A 137 -2.27 1.85 1.93
C SER A 137 -3.05 0.59 2.27
N ILE A 138 -2.71 -0.52 1.62
CA ILE A 138 -3.24 -1.85 1.89
C ILE A 138 -2.11 -2.69 2.49
N MET A 139 -2.29 -3.17 3.73
CA MET A 139 -1.32 -3.96 4.46
C MET A 139 -1.69 -5.43 4.33
N LEU A 140 -0.89 -6.21 3.58
CA LEU A 140 -1.16 -7.63 3.29
C LEU A 140 -0.12 -8.58 3.89
N GLY A 141 0.76 -8.09 4.74
CA GLY A 141 1.79 -8.87 5.36
C GLY A 141 2.45 -8.15 6.52
N LYS A 142 3.65 -8.61 6.90
CA LYS A 142 4.46 -7.90 7.89
C LYS A 142 5.03 -6.64 7.30
N CYS A 143 4.76 -5.51 7.96
CA CYS A 143 5.42 -4.25 7.69
C CYS A 143 6.15 -3.78 8.94
N ALA A 144 7.48 -3.77 8.87
CA ALA A 144 8.34 -3.47 10.01
C ALA A 144 9.25 -2.27 9.70
N GLY A 145 9.63 -1.54 10.74
CA GLY A 145 10.56 -0.42 10.62
C GLY A 145 10.07 0.66 9.65
N GLY A 146 10.93 1.05 8.72
CA GLY A 146 10.62 2.07 7.71
C GLY A 146 9.42 1.75 6.81
N ALA A 147 9.05 0.47 6.67
CA ALA A 147 7.88 0.08 5.88
C ALA A 147 6.54 0.60 6.43
N VAL A 148 6.53 1.10 7.65
CA VAL A 148 5.33 1.68 8.28
C VAL A 148 5.25 3.19 8.05
N TYR A 149 6.34 3.87 7.75
CA TYR A 149 6.37 5.34 7.64
C TYR A 149 5.44 5.87 6.54
N ALA A 150 5.54 5.31 5.34
CA ALA A 150 4.68 5.72 4.24
C ALA A 150 3.19 5.37 4.50
N PRO A 151 2.83 4.16 4.93
CA PRO A 151 1.44 3.82 5.22
C PRO A 151 0.76 4.73 6.24
N VAL A 152 1.38 5.02 7.38
CA VAL A 152 0.74 5.85 8.43
C VAL A 152 0.55 7.32 8.04
N THR A 153 1.17 7.76 6.96
CA THR A 153 1.01 9.12 6.41
C THR A 153 0.06 9.19 5.23
N THR A 154 -0.57 8.07 4.84
CA THR A 154 -1.63 8.05 3.82
C THR A 154 -2.99 8.37 4.43
N ASP A 155 -3.97 8.72 3.60
CA ASP A 155 -5.31 9.11 4.07
C ASP A 155 -6.09 7.93 4.65
N PHE A 156 -5.88 6.73 4.10
CA PHE A 156 -6.55 5.51 4.56
C PHE A 156 -5.59 4.33 4.60
N VAL A 157 -5.68 3.56 5.68
CA VAL A 157 -4.95 2.30 5.86
C VAL A 157 -5.96 1.16 6.01
N VAL A 158 -5.90 0.21 5.09
CA VAL A 158 -6.67 -1.04 5.11
C VAL A 158 -5.73 -2.18 5.40
N ALA A 159 -6.05 -3.07 6.30
CA ALA A 159 -5.18 -4.18 6.70
C ALA A 159 -5.93 -5.50 6.65
N THR A 160 -5.26 -6.61 6.33
CA THR A 160 -5.82 -7.95 6.54
C THR A 160 -5.55 -8.43 7.96
N LYS A 161 -6.39 -9.32 8.49
CA LYS A 161 -6.26 -9.86 9.85
C LYS A 161 -4.90 -10.49 10.14
N ASP A 162 -4.26 -11.07 9.13
CA ASP A 162 -2.96 -11.72 9.23
C ASP A 162 -1.78 -10.76 8.99
N SER A 163 -2.05 -9.47 8.84
CA SER A 163 -1.02 -8.45 8.66
C SER A 163 -0.58 -7.82 9.98
N TYR A 164 0.64 -7.32 9.98
CA TYR A 164 1.24 -6.67 11.14
C TYR A 164 1.96 -5.39 10.71
N MET A 165 1.85 -4.35 11.53
CA MET A 165 2.62 -3.12 11.33
C MET A 165 3.20 -2.60 12.66
N PHE A 166 4.51 -2.40 12.69
CA PHE A 166 5.22 -1.84 13.84
C PHE A 166 6.54 -1.19 13.40
N VAL A 167 6.95 -0.14 14.06
CA VAL A 167 8.24 0.52 13.77
C VAL A 167 9.38 -0.28 14.40
N THR A 168 9.24 -0.64 15.68
CA THR A 168 10.28 -1.32 16.47
C THR A 168 9.75 -2.67 16.91
N GLY A 169 10.49 -3.75 16.63
CA GLY A 169 10.09 -5.10 17.00
C GLY A 169 10.20 -5.39 18.50
N PRO A 170 9.50 -6.46 18.98
CA PRO A 170 9.44 -6.81 20.40
C PRO A 170 10.82 -6.99 21.07
N ASP A 171 11.77 -7.61 20.39
CA ASP A 171 13.12 -7.84 20.96
C ASP A 171 13.88 -6.54 21.26
N VAL A 172 13.69 -5.53 20.42
CA VAL A 172 14.31 -4.20 20.65
C VAL A 172 13.60 -3.50 21.80
N ILE A 173 12.26 -3.57 21.87
CA ILE A 173 11.48 -3.02 22.98
C ILE A 173 11.96 -3.65 24.29
N ARG A 174 12.02 -4.97 24.36
CA ARG A 174 12.52 -5.68 25.54
C ARG A 174 13.92 -5.25 25.94
N SER A 175 14.83 -5.08 24.98
CA SER A 175 16.21 -4.70 25.27
C SER A 175 16.37 -3.26 25.78
N VAL A 176 15.48 -2.34 25.38
CA VAL A 176 15.59 -0.91 25.70
C VAL A 176 14.74 -0.54 26.90
N THR A 177 13.49 -1.05 26.99
CA THR A 177 12.54 -0.67 28.03
C THR A 177 12.35 -1.75 29.10
N GLY A 178 12.78 -3.00 28.81
CA GLY A 178 12.52 -4.17 29.66
C GLY A 178 11.10 -4.71 29.54
N GLU A 179 10.26 -4.15 28.68
CA GLU A 179 8.88 -4.55 28.46
C GLU A 179 8.81 -5.81 27.61
N ASP A 180 8.03 -6.80 28.03
CA ASP A 180 7.80 -8.04 27.30
C ASP A 180 6.45 -7.94 26.58
N ILE A 181 6.46 -7.79 25.27
CA ILE A 181 5.30 -7.62 24.41
C ILE A 181 5.38 -8.59 23.23
N THR A 182 4.25 -9.16 22.84
CA THR A 182 4.17 -10.03 21.65
C THR A 182 4.01 -9.21 20.37
N ILE A 183 4.26 -9.85 19.21
CA ILE A 183 4.03 -9.20 17.90
C ILE A 183 2.54 -8.88 17.72
N GLU A 184 1.68 -9.77 18.19
CA GLU A 184 0.22 -9.65 18.13
C GLU A 184 -0.28 -8.44 18.94
N GLU A 185 0.22 -8.27 20.15
CA GLU A 185 -0.14 -7.13 21.02
C GLU A 185 0.43 -5.81 20.49
N LEU A 186 1.61 -5.86 19.88
CA LEU A 186 2.28 -4.66 19.39
C LEU A 186 1.69 -4.18 18.06
N GLY A 187 1.46 -5.09 17.11
CA GLY A 187 1.33 -4.71 15.71
C GLY A 187 0.24 -5.41 14.92
N SER A 188 -0.63 -6.25 15.51
CA SER A 188 -1.73 -6.85 14.76
C SER A 188 -2.67 -5.80 14.17
N ALA A 189 -3.32 -6.10 13.05
CA ALA A 189 -4.24 -5.20 12.37
C ALA A 189 -5.35 -4.69 13.31
N GLU A 190 -5.90 -5.56 14.16
CA GLU A 190 -6.92 -5.20 15.13
C GLU A 190 -6.40 -4.21 16.18
N LYS A 191 -5.20 -4.45 16.71
CA LYS A 191 -4.58 -3.51 17.67
C LYS A 191 -4.28 -2.16 17.03
N GLN A 192 -3.79 -2.17 15.81
CA GLN A 192 -3.52 -0.94 15.07
C GLN A 192 -4.82 -0.17 14.71
N MET A 193 -5.94 -0.87 14.55
CA MET A 193 -7.26 -0.25 14.42
C MET A 193 -7.73 0.36 15.74
N GLU A 194 -7.52 -0.31 16.89
CA GLU A 194 -7.79 0.26 18.21
C GLU A 194 -7.00 1.56 18.45
N TYR A 195 -5.76 1.63 17.98
CA TYR A 195 -4.89 2.81 18.08
C TYR A 195 -5.20 3.90 17.04
N GLY A 196 -6.11 3.64 16.09
CA GLY A 196 -6.49 4.58 15.05
C GLY A 196 -5.54 4.66 13.85
N ASN A 197 -4.56 3.75 13.74
CA ASN A 197 -3.63 3.68 12.62
C ASN A 197 -4.18 2.89 11.43
N VAL A 198 -5.17 2.04 11.62
CA VAL A 198 -5.85 1.24 10.59
C VAL A 198 -7.33 1.64 10.59
N ASN A 199 -7.86 1.93 9.40
CA ASN A 199 -9.24 2.36 9.23
C ASN A 199 -10.21 1.19 9.01
N TYR A 200 -9.71 0.07 8.44
CA TYR A 200 -10.51 -1.11 8.17
C TYR A 200 -9.65 -2.38 8.22
N VAL A 201 -10.15 -3.41 8.90
CA VAL A 201 -9.54 -4.74 8.94
C VAL A 201 -10.39 -5.70 8.10
N ALA A 202 -9.80 -6.23 7.05
CA ALA A 202 -10.41 -7.20 6.12
C ALA A 202 -10.06 -8.64 6.52
N GLU A 203 -10.94 -9.58 6.20
CA GLU A 203 -10.70 -11.02 6.43
C GLU A 203 -9.56 -11.53 5.53
N ASP A 204 -9.52 -11.07 4.28
CA ASP A 204 -8.52 -11.49 3.29
C ASP A 204 -8.15 -10.37 2.30
N GLU A 205 -7.22 -10.68 1.36
CA GLU A 205 -6.76 -9.75 0.34
C GLU A 205 -7.89 -9.27 -0.58
N TYR A 206 -8.85 -10.13 -0.93
CA TYR A 206 -9.93 -9.81 -1.87
C TYR A 206 -10.97 -8.89 -1.24
N GLU A 207 -11.28 -9.10 0.03
CA GLU A 207 -12.14 -8.17 0.78
C GLU A 207 -11.48 -6.79 0.93
N ALA A 208 -10.16 -6.75 1.21
CA ALA A 208 -9.43 -5.50 1.26
C ALA A 208 -9.51 -4.73 -0.08
N PHE A 209 -9.35 -5.43 -1.21
CA PHE A 209 -9.46 -4.82 -2.54
C PHE A 209 -10.88 -4.34 -2.84
N ALA A 210 -11.89 -5.13 -2.50
CA ALA A 210 -13.30 -4.74 -2.66
C ALA A 210 -13.64 -3.50 -1.83
N TYR A 211 -13.16 -3.44 -0.58
CA TYR A 211 -13.31 -2.27 0.28
C TYR A 211 -12.67 -1.02 -0.32
N VAL A 212 -11.43 -1.12 -0.82
CA VAL A 212 -10.74 0.02 -1.43
C VAL A 212 -11.46 0.50 -2.69
N ARG A 213 -11.94 -0.40 -3.55
CA ARG A 213 -12.76 -0.02 -4.70
C ARG A 213 -14.02 0.73 -4.27
N ARG A 214 -14.72 0.20 -3.27
CA ARG A 214 -15.91 0.85 -2.70
C ARG A 214 -15.58 2.21 -2.07
N LEU A 215 -14.49 2.31 -1.30
CA LEU A 215 -14.05 3.57 -0.71
C LEU A 215 -13.82 4.64 -1.79
N LEU A 216 -13.10 4.28 -2.86
CA LEU A 216 -12.84 5.18 -3.98
C LEU A 216 -14.13 5.63 -4.70
N SER A 217 -15.20 4.83 -4.66
CA SER A 217 -16.47 5.24 -5.26
C SER A 217 -17.14 6.44 -4.55
N PHE A 218 -16.75 6.73 -3.31
CA PHE A 218 -17.23 7.89 -2.54
C PHE A 218 -16.29 9.10 -2.63
N LEU A 219 -15.06 8.90 -3.12
CA LEU A 219 -14.04 9.94 -3.17
C LEU A 219 -13.90 10.49 -4.59
N PRO A 220 -13.61 11.80 -4.76
CA PRO A 220 -13.19 12.33 -6.06
C PRO A 220 -11.84 11.75 -6.47
N THR A 221 -11.51 11.84 -7.76
CA THR A 221 -10.19 11.43 -8.26
C THR A 221 -9.10 12.38 -7.75
N SER A 222 -9.43 13.68 -7.68
CA SER A 222 -8.58 14.70 -7.08
C SER A 222 -9.43 15.80 -6.45
N ALA A 223 -8.79 16.68 -5.67
CA ALA A 223 -9.45 17.85 -5.08
C ALA A 223 -10.01 18.83 -6.13
N ASN A 224 -9.60 18.71 -7.38
CA ASN A 224 -10.10 19.53 -8.49
C ASN A 224 -11.37 18.96 -9.13
N ASP A 225 -11.74 17.74 -8.78
CA ASP A 225 -12.92 17.06 -9.32
C ASP A 225 -14.11 17.15 -8.33
N PRO A 226 -15.34 17.19 -8.81
CA PRO A 226 -16.50 17.10 -7.94
C PRO A 226 -16.56 15.73 -7.25
N ALA A 227 -17.13 15.69 -6.05
CA ALA A 227 -17.40 14.43 -5.38
C ALA A 227 -18.33 13.56 -6.24
N PRO A 228 -18.11 12.22 -6.31
CA PRO A 228 -19.00 11.33 -7.03
C PRO A 228 -20.42 11.44 -6.48
N LEU A 229 -21.38 11.70 -7.35
CA LEU A 229 -22.78 11.68 -6.98
C LEU A 229 -23.28 10.22 -7.02
N GLY A 230 -23.26 9.55 -5.88
CA GLY A 230 -23.91 8.24 -5.73
C GLY A 230 -25.42 8.41 -5.84
N ARG A 231 -26.06 7.75 -6.81
CA ARG A 231 -27.50 7.52 -6.74
C ARG A 231 -27.74 6.47 -5.66
N THR A 232 -28.05 6.92 -4.46
CA THR A 232 -28.39 6.05 -3.33
C THR A 232 -29.79 5.55 -3.56
N GLY A 233 -30.51 5.36 -4.44
CA GLY A 233 -31.84 4.76 -4.59
C GLY A 233 -32.81 4.91 -3.38
N LEU A 234 -32.36 5.54 -2.35
CA LEU A 234 -33.00 5.92 -1.11
C LEU A 234 -33.12 7.44 -1.12
N GLU A 235 -34.05 7.96 -1.91
CA GLU A 235 -34.67 9.24 -1.52
C GLU A 235 -35.31 8.96 -0.16
N PRO A 236 -34.98 9.68 0.93
CA PRO A 236 -35.76 9.58 2.13
C PRO A 236 -37.18 9.96 1.73
N GLU A 237 -38.14 9.06 1.91
CA GLU A 237 -39.54 9.44 1.90
C GLU A 237 -39.70 10.42 3.07
N VAL A 238 -39.54 11.70 2.79
CA VAL A 238 -39.93 12.77 3.72
C VAL A 238 -41.43 12.74 3.78
N THR A 239 -41.95 12.17 4.84
CA THR A 239 -43.40 12.17 5.11
C THR A 239 -43.79 13.50 5.76
N ASP A 240 -45.05 13.92 5.56
CA ASP A 240 -45.56 15.15 6.18
C ASP A 240 -45.43 15.20 7.70
N SER A 241 -45.23 14.04 8.35
CA SER A 241 -44.94 13.92 9.78
C SER A 241 -43.51 14.35 10.15
N ASP A 242 -42.59 14.39 9.21
CA ASP A 242 -41.22 14.83 9.44
C ASP A 242 -41.07 16.35 9.32
N LEU A 243 -42.13 17.04 8.91
CA LEU A 243 -42.19 18.49 8.72
C LEU A 243 -43.01 19.23 9.80
N SER A 244 -43.54 18.50 10.80
CA SER A 244 -44.36 19.06 11.89
C SER A 244 -43.65 19.24 13.22
#